data_aac990a94ef721e45e1882bec8cfda7b
#
_entry.id   aac990a94ef721e45e1882bec8cfda7b
#
_cell.length_a   1.000
_cell.length_b   1.000
_cell.length_c   1.000
_cell.angle_alpha   90.00
_cell.angle_beta   90.00
_cell.angle_gamma   90.00
#
_symmetry.space_group_name_H-M   'P 1'
#
loop_
_entity.id
_entity.type
_entity.pdbx_description
1 polymer ?
#
loop_
_entity_poly.entity_id
_entity_poly.type
_entity_poly.pdbx_seq_one_letter_code
_entity_poly.pdbx_strand_id
1 'polypeptide(L)'
;MIRILAPLALSLPLFAALPTSQEALALAFPGARLVRREHILSEAQAERIKALSQVDLAGRWFVAYEAWLDGRLAGVGLFDTHRVRTLNETLLVAISPEGRILRVEVVAFREPTEYMAKEVWIRQFEGKGLDPQLSLKGAIHPLSGATLTAHAMTDAARRCLALHRVLYGEAK
;
A
#
# COMPACT_ATOMS: atom_id res chain seq x y z
N MET A 1 57.89 -15.72 16.24
CA MET A 1 56.55 -15.23 16.67
C MET A 1 55.84 -14.68 15.46
N ILE A 2 54.93 -15.47 14.87
CA ILE A 2 54.14 -15.11 13.66
C ILE A 2 52.84 -14.52 14.17
N ARG A 3 52.62 -13.21 13.94
CA ARG A 3 51.33 -12.53 14.20
C ARG A 3 50.38 -12.81 13.05
N ILE A 4 49.37 -13.63 13.28
CA ILE A 4 48.26 -13.85 12.35
C ILE A 4 47.33 -12.63 12.48
N LEU A 5 47.30 -11.77 11.45
CA LEU A 5 46.25 -10.73 11.32
C LEU A 5 44.94 -11.43 10.91
N ALA A 6 43.96 -11.38 11.79
CA ALA A 6 42.59 -11.78 11.46
C ALA A 6 41.96 -10.77 10.44
N PRO A 7 41.29 -11.25 9.38
CA PRO A 7 40.62 -10.34 8.46
C PRO A 7 39.43 -9.67 9.16
N LEU A 8 39.44 -8.34 9.17
CA LEU A 8 38.30 -7.50 9.58
C LEU A 8 37.19 -7.70 8.57
N ALA A 9 36.18 -8.48 8.91
CA ALA A 9 34.97 -8.63 8.09
C ALA A 9 34.19 -7.32 8.12
N LEU A 10 34.27 -6.56 7.03
CA LEU A 10 33.49 -5.36 6.80
C LEU A 10 32.03 -5.80 6.51
N SER A 11 31.18 -5.82 7.54
CA SER A 11 29.75 -6.04 7.36
C SER A 11 29.12 -4.81 6.69
N LEU A 12 28.95 -4.85 5.38
CA LEU A 12 28.11 -3.87 4.67
C LEU A 12 26.68 -4.02 5.18
N PRO A 13 25.98 -2.92 5.50
CA PRO A 13 24.58 -2.99 5.84
C PRO A 13 23.82 -3.53 4.61
N LEU A 14 23.20 -4.70 4.76
CA LEU A 14 22.31 -5.27 3.77
C LEU A 14 21.04 -4.42 3.79
N PHE A 15 20.97 -3.39 2.95
CA PHE A 15 19.70 -2.73 2.67
C PHE A 15 18.81 -3.77 1.99
N ALA A 16 17.78 -4.24 2.69
CA ALA A 16 16.80 -5.12 2.11
C ALA A 16 16.17 -4.38 0.91
N ALA A 17 16.29 -4.98 -0.28
CA ALA A 17 15.64 -4.44 -1.46
C ALA A 17 14.12 -4.40 -1.25
N LEU A 18 13.45 -3.38 -1.81
CA LEU A 18 11.99 -3.35 -1.80
C LEU A 18 11.45 -4.57 -2.56
N PRO A 19 10.31 -5.15 -2.11
CA PRO A 19 9.71 -6.29 -2.78
C PRO A 19 9.22 -5.90 -4.18
N THR A 20 9.32 -6.81 -5.12
CA THR A 20 8.63 -6.70 -6.40
C THR A 20 7.11 -6.72 -6.18
N SER A 21 6.33 -6.28 -7.18
CA SER A 21 4.86 -6.34 -7.10
C SER A 21 4.35 -7.76 -6.83
N GLN A 22 5.00 -8.78 -7.40
CA GLN A 22 4.63 -10.18 -7.20
C GLN A 22 4.95 -10.66 -5.78
N GLU A 23 6.11 -10.32 -5.25
CA GLU A 23 6.51 -10.64 -3.88
C GLU A 23 5.60 -9.93 -2.87
N ALA A 24 5.27 -8.66 -3.09
CA ALA A 24 4.36 -7.90 -2.24
C ALA A 24 2.96 -8.55 -2.18
N LEU A 25 2.42 -8.99 -3.32
CA LEU A 25 1.16 -9.72 -3.38
C LEU A 25 1.23 -11.07 -2.67
N ALA A 26 2.34 -11.81 -2.82
CA ALA A 26 2.53 -13.09 -2.13
C ALA A 26 2.67 -12.93 -0.62
N LEU A 27 3.30 -11.85 -0.16
CA LEU A 27 3.37 -11.49 1.26
C LEU A 27 2.01 -11.09 1.84
N ALA A 28 1.20 -10.38 1.05
CA ALA A 28 -0.12 -9.94 1.49
C ALA A 28 -1.17 -11.06 1.50
N PHE A 29 -1.04 -12.04 0.58
CA PHE A 29 -2.01 -13.12 0.38
C PHE A 29 -1.30 -14.47 0.26
N PRO A 30 -0.68 -14.99 1.32
CA PRO A 30 0.08 -16.24 1.27
C PRO A 30 -0.82 -17.42 0.88
N GLY A 31 -0.39 -18.18 -0.14
CA GLY A 31 -1.09 -19.36 -0.64
C GLY A 31 -2.33 -19.09 -1.49
N ALA A 32 -2.73 -17.84 -1.67
CA ALA A 32 -3.89 -17.50 -2.46
C ALA A 32 -3.59 -17.55 -3.97
N ARG A 33 -4.61 -17.97 -4.76
CA ARG A 33 -4.62 -17.83 -6.22
C ARG A 33 -4.97 -16.39 -6.57
N LEU A 34 -4.08 -15.69 -7.26
CA LEU A 34 -4.28 -14.30 -7.68
C LEU A 34 -4.94 -14.24 -9.05
N VAL A 35 -5.98 -13.43 -9.18
CA VAL A 35 -6.69 -13.15 -10.42
C VAL A 35 -6.64 -11.66 -10.70
N ARG A 36 -5.98 -11.27 -11.79
CA ARG A 36 -5.91 -9.89 -12.24
C ARG A 36 -7.23 -9.48 -12.86
N ARG A 37 -7.82 -8.37 -12.40
CA ARG A 37 -9.05 -7.76 -12.93
C ARG A 37 -8.80 -6.34 -13.36
N GLU A 38 -9.29 -5.98 -14.54
CA GLU A 38 -9.29 -4.60 -15.03
C GLU A 38 -10.65 -3.98 -14.82
N HIS A 39 -10.68 -2.76 -14.33
CA HIS A 39 -11.89 -1.99 -14.08
C HIS A 39 -11.80 -0.64 -14.80
N ILE A 40 -12.86 -0.30 -15.52
CA ILE A 40 -13.06 1.03 -16.09
C ILE A 40 -14.23 1.66 -15.31
N LEU A 41 -13.91 2.66 -14.50
CA LEU A 41 -14.92 3.34 -13.69
C LEU A 41 -15.85 4.18 -14.57
N SER A 42 -17.14 4.11 -14.31
CA SER A 42 -18.07 5.12 -14.78
C SER A 42 -17.78 6.47 -14.11
N GLU A 43 -18.31 7.55 -14.67
CA GLU A 43 -18.18 8.88 -14.07
C GLU A 43 -18.78 8.92 -12.66
N ALA A 44 -19.97 8.35 -12.48
CA ALA A 44 -20.63 8.26 -11.18
C ALA A 44 -19.80 7.47 -10.14
N GLN A 45 -19.15 6.37 -10.54
CA GLN A 45 -18.25 5.63 -9.66
C GLN A 45 -17.02 6.46 -9.28
N ALA A 46 -16.42 7.17 -10.23
CA ALA A 46 -15.26 8.02 -9.97
C ALA A 46 -15.60 9.16 -8.99
N GLU A 47 -16.73 9.85 -9.20
CA GLU A 47 -17.22 10.88 -8.29
C GLU A 47 -17.51 10.32 -6.87
N ARG A 48 -18.11 9.13 -6.80
CA ARG A 48 -18.36 8.47 -5.53
C ARG A 48 -17.07 8.11 -4.78
N ILE A 49 -16.06 7.59 -5.50
CA ILE A 49 -14.74 7.29 -4.91
C ILE A 49 -14.08 8.56 -4.40
N LYS A 50 -14.11 9.64 -5.19
CA LYS A 50 -13.60 10.96 -4.76
C LYS A 50 -14.30 11.47 -3.51
N ALA A 51 -15.63 11.40 -3.47
CA ALA A 51 -16.42 11.84 -2.32
C ALA A 51 -16.09 11.02 -1.06
N LEU A 52 -15.91 9.70 -1.20
CA LEU A 52 -15.59 8.79 -0.09
C LEU A 52 -14.15 8.94 0.40
N SER A 53 -13.19 9.02 -0.51
CA SER A 53 -11.76 9.12 -0.16
C SER A 53 -11.35 10.54 0.20
N GLN A 54 -12.05 11.55 -0.33
CA GLN A 54 -11.65 12.97 -0.33
C GLN A 54 -10.28 13.18 -1.02
N VAL A 55 -9.94 12.31 -1.96
CA VAL A 55 -8.70 12.32 -2.73
C VAL A 55 -9.03 12.19 -4.21
N ASP A 56 -8.31 12.94 -5.05
CA ASP A 56 -8.48 12.87 -6.49
C ASP A 56 -7.95 11.53 -7.06
N LEU A 57 -8.64 11.04 -8.10
CA LEU A 57 -8.20 9.89 -8.88
C LEU A 57 -7.29 10.35 -10.02
N ALA A 58 -6.21 9.62 -10.28
CA ALA A 58 -5.32 9.88 -11.41
C ALA A 58 -5.93 9.48 -12.76
N GLY A 59 -7.03 8.71 -12.76
CA GLY A 59 -7.71 8.24 -13.95
C GLY A 59 -8.90 7.36 -13.60
N ARG A 60 -9.51 6.73 -14.62
CA ARG A 60 -10.66 5.84 -14.44
C ARG A 60 -10.38 4.37 -14.74
N TRP A 61 -9.16 4.04 -15.15
CA TRP A 61 -8.73 2.67 -15.39
C TRP A 61 -7.88 2.17 -14.22
N PHE A 62 -8.27 1.02 -13.66
CA PHE A 62 -7.61 0.42 -12.50
C PHE A 62 -7.44 -1.08 -12.69
N VAL A 63 -6.39 -1.60 -12.08
CA VAL A 63 -6.13 -3.05 -11.98
C VAL A 63 -6.24 -3.46 -10.53
N ALA A 64 -7.08 -4.45 -10.27
CA ALA A 64 -7.18 -5.11 -8.97
C ALA A 64 -6.65 -6.54 -9.08
N TYR A 65 -6.09 -7.05 -8.00
CA TYR A 65 -5.66 -8.44 -7.86
C TYR A 65 -6.54 -9.11 -6.81
N GLU A 66 -7.50 -9.90 -7.26
CA GLU A 66 -8.35 -10.71 -6.38
C GLU A 66 -7.56 -11.91 -5.87
N ALA A 67 -7.48 -12.04 -4.57
CA ALA A 67 -6.85 -13.18 -3.91
C ALA A 67 -7.91 -14.19 -3.49
N TRP A 68 -7.84 -15.41 -4.03
CA TRP A 68 -8.78 -16.49 -3.79
C TRP A 68 -8.11 -17.62 -3.02
N LEU A 69 -8.69 -17.99 -1.88
CA LEU A 69 -8.24 -19.10 -1.04
C LEU A 69 -9.42 -20.04 -0.81
N ASP A 70 -9.25 -21.32 -1.10
CA ASP A 70 -10.30 -22.36 -0.97
C ASP A 70 -11.64 -21.97 -1.62
N GLY A 71 -11.58 -21.34 -2.80
CA GLY A 71 -12.75 -20.91 -3.55
C GLY A 71 -13.46 -19.68 -3.02
N ARG A 72 -12.93 -19.02 -1.98
CA ARG A 72 -13.47 -17.79 -1.39
C ARG A 72 -12.54 -16.62 -1.65
N LEU A 73 -13.11 -15.43 -1.81
CA LEU A 73 -12.33 -14.19 -1.89
C LEU A 73 -11.69 -13.93 -0.52
N ALA A 74 -10.36 -13.97 -0.45
CA ALA A 74 -9.59 -13.68 0.76
C ALA A 74 -9.24 -12.18 0.88
N GLY A 75 -9.22 -11.47 -0.26
CA GLY A 75 -8.99 -10.04 -0.30
C GLY A 75 -8.70 -9.53 -1.70
N VAL A 76 -8.40 -8.24 -1.78
CA VAL A 76 -8.10 -7.53 -3.03
C VAL A 76 -6.83 -6.69 -2.83
N GLY A 77 -5.84 -6.87 -3.71
CA GLY A 77 -4.65 -6.03 -3.78
C GLY A 77 -4.82 -4.92 -4.82
N LEU A 78 -4.56 -3.69 -4.43
CA LEU A 78 -4.57 -2.52 -5.31
C LEU A 78 -3.19 -1.87 -5.26
N PHE A 79 -2.60 -1.60 -6.44
CA PHE A 79 -1.40 -0.79 -6.54
C PHE A 79 -1.78 0.66 -6.75
N ASP A 80 -1.21 1.53 -5.93
CA ASP A 80 -1.38 2.97 -6.02
C ASP A 80 -0.02 3.64 -6.24
N THR A 81 0.12 4.34 -7.37
CA THR A 81 1.31 5.13 -7.68
C THR A 81 0.96 6.60 -7.59
N HIS A 82 1.64 7.29 -6.71
CA HIS A 82 1.39 8.70 -6.44
C HIS A 82 2.70 9.47 -6.25
N ARG A 83 2.62 10.79 -6.30
CA ARG A 83 3.74 11.68 -6.02
C ARG A 83 3.81 11.95 -4.52
N VAL A 84 5.01 11.83 -3.95
CA VAL A 84 5.29 12.19 -2.56
C VAL A 84 5.63 13.67 -2.46
N ARG A 85 6.73 14.08 -3.04
CA ARG A 85 7.20 15.47 -3.09
C ARG A 85 7.46 15.86 -4.55
N THR A 86 8.53 15.34 -5.14
CA THR A 86 8.95 15.55 -6.53
C THR A 86 8.91 14.27 -7.34
N LEU A 87 9.06 13.13 -6.69
CA LEU A 87 9.14 11.81 -7.29
C LEU A 87 8.00 10.90 -6.79
N ASN A 88 7.86 9.75 -7.43
CA ASN A 88 6.76 8.84 -7.16
C ASN A 88 7.13 7.76 -6.13
N GLU A 89 6.12 7.37 -5.37
CA GLU A 89 6.05 6.14 -4.59
C GLU A 89 4.98 5.22 -5.20
N THR A 90 5.16 3.92 -5.08
CA THR A 90 4.14 2.92 -5.40
C THR A 90 3.92 2.02 -4.21
N LEU A 91 2.68 1.93 -3.77
CA LEU A 91 2.24 1.05 -2.69
C LEU A 91 1.39 -0.09 -3.24
N LEU A 92 1.51 -1.26 -2.61
CA LEU A 92 0.43 -2.25 -2.59
C LEU A 92 -0.41 -1.99 -1.34
N VAL A 93 -1.72 -1.85 -1.50
CA VAL A 93 -2.70 -1.86 -0.41
C VAL A 93 -3.54 -3.11 -0.55
N ALA A 94 -3.35 -4.07 0.37
CA ALA A 94 -4.11 -5.29 0.45
C ALA A 94 -5.30 -5.09 1.39
N ILE A 95 -6.51 -5.43 0.93
CA ILE A 95 -7.78 -5.13 1.61
C ILE A 95 -8.59 -6.41 1.74
N SER A 96 -9.14 -6.68 2.93
CA SER A 96 -10.03 -7.81 3.18
C SER A 96 -11.39 -7.63 2.48
N PRO A 97 -12.18 -8.71 2.32
CA PRO A 97 -13.54 -8.60 1.76
C PRO A 97 -14.44 -7.61 2.51
N GLU A 98 -14.20 -7.42 3.82
CA GLU A 98 -14.94 -6.50 4.70
C GLU A 98 -14.47 -5.04 4.58
N GLY A 99 -13.50 -4.75 3.68
CA GLY A 99 -12.98 -3.41 3.48
C GLY A 99 -12.02 -2.92 4.57
N ARG A 100 -11.23 -3.84 5.16
CA ARG A 100 -10.17 -3.53 6.11
C ARG A 100 -8.81 -3.74 5.47
N ILE A 101 -7.86 -2.85 5.73
CA ILE A 101 -6.48 -3.02 5.27
C ILE A 101 -5.87 -4.23 5.98
N LEU A 102 -5.42 -5.21 5.21
CA LEU A 102 -4.67 -6.37 5.68
C LEU A 102 -3.17 -6.03 5.78
N ARG A 103 -2.67 -5.31 4.77
CA ARG A 103 -1.25 -4.98 4.65
C ARG A 103 -1.03 -3.81 3.70
N VAL A 104 -0.02 -3.00 3.97
CA VAL A 104 0.52 -2.01 3.03
C VAL A 104 1.99 -2.33 2.81
N GLU A 105 2.43 -2.39 1.55
CA GLU A 105 3.81 -2.60 1.15
C GLU A 105 4.28 -1.50 0.22
N VAL A 106 5.49 -0.99 0.47
CA VAL A 106 6.18 -0.10 -0.47
C VAL A 106 6.89 -0.96 -1.51
N VAL A 107 6.46 -0.88 -2.77
CA VAL A 107 7.08 -1.63 -3.88
C VAL A 107 8.00 -0.77 -4.73
N ALA A 108 7.84 0.54 -4.69
CA ALA A 108 8.79 1.49 -5.28
C ALA A 108 8.78 2.81 -4.50
N PHE A 109 9.96 3.35 -4.26
CA PHE A 109 10.14 4.65 -3.64
C PHE A 109 11.28 5.37 -4.36
N ARG A 110 10.99 6.52 -4.96
CA ARG A 110 11.96 7.25 -5.82
C ARG A 110 12.51 8.51 -5.18
N GLU A 111 11.91 8.97 -4.08
CA GLU A 111 12.50 10.02 -3.25
C GLU A 111 13.74 9.49 -2.50
N PRO A 112 14.57 10.36 -1.92
CA PRO A 112 15.66 9.94 -1.04
C PRO A 112 15.16 9.03 0.09
N THR A 113 15.89 7.96 0.38
CA THR A 113 15.46 6.87 1.27
C THR A 113 15.23 7.30 2.72
N GLU A 114 15.82 8.42 3.14
CA GLU A 114 15.56 9.01 4.46
C GLU A 114 14.12 9.49 4.65
N TYR A 115 13.36 9.71 3.56
CA TYR A 115 11.94 10.06 3.60
C TYR A 115 11.01 8.87 3.49
N MET A 116 11.55 7.67 3.27
CA MET A 116 10.75 6.46 3.17
C MET A 116 10.20 6.05 4.54
N ALA A 117 8.91 5.73 4.59
CA ALA A 117 8.28 5.21 5.79
C ALA A 117 8.84 3.84 6.15
N LYS A 118 9.18 3.65 7.42
CA LYS A 118 9.63 2.34 7.93
C LYS A 118 8.44 1.43 8.18
N GLU A 119 8.64 0.13 8.05
CA GLU A 119 7.61 -0.89 8.26
C GLU A 119 6.84 -0.71 9.58
N VAL A 120 7.53 -0.42 10.68
CA VAL A 120 6.89 -0.18 11.98
C VAL A 120 5.88 0.96 11.95
N TRP A 121 6.12 2.00 11.15
CA TRP A 121 5.18 3.10 10.96
C TRP A 121 4.03 2.70 10.02
N ILE A 122 4.32 1.92 8.96
CA ILE A 122 3.34 1.48 7.97
C ILE A 122 2.30 0.55 8.60
N ARG A 123 2.67 -0.28 9.57
CA ARG A 123 1.75 -1.21 10.25
C ARG A 123 0.55 -0.54 10.92
N GLN A 124 0.61 0.76 11.20
CA GLN A 124 -0.55 1.46 11.77
C GLN A 124 -1.77 1.50 10.83
N PHE A 125 -1.61 1.20 9.54
CA PHE A 125 -2.72 1.08 8.61
C PHE A 125 -3.47 -0.26 8.74
N GLU A 126 -2.85 -1.30 9.29
CA GLU A 126 -3.45 -2.63 9.43
C GLU A 126 -4.74 -2.57 10.26
N GLY A 127 -5.78 -3.28 9.79
CA GLY A 127 -7.11 -3.28 10.38
C GLY A 127 -7.94 -2.01 10.16
N LYS A 128 -7.37 -0.94 9.61
CA LYS A 128 -8.11 0.30 9.32
C LYS A 128 -9.05 0.10 8.14
N GLY A 129 -10.22 0.72 8.24
CA GLY A 129 -11.20 0.83 7.17
C GLY A 129 -11.31 2.26 6.64
N LEU A 130 -12.18 2.47 5.66
CA LEU A 130 -12.50 3.80 5.17
C LEU A 130 -13.36 4.56 6.18
N ASP A 131 -12.75 5.46 6.90
CA ASP A 131 -13.26 6.19 8.04
C ASP A 131 -12.71 7.63 8.00
N PRO A 132 -13.46 8.66 8.42
CA PRO A 132 -12.95 10.04 8.53
C PRO A 132 -11.71 10.14 9.43
N GLN A 133 -11.57 9.26 10.43
CA GLN A 133 -10.42 9.23 11.32
C GLN A 133 -9.16 8.66 10.64
N LEU A 134 -9.24 8.04 9.46
CA LEU A 134 -8.08 7.62 8.70
C LEU A 134 -7.35 8.85 8.11
N SER A 135 -6.67 9.57 8.97
CA SER A 135 -6.00 10.83 8.67
C SER A 135 -4.85 11.06 9.66
N LEU A 136 -3.88 11.92 9.31
CA LEU A 136 -2.77 12.31 10.19
C LEU A 136 -3.20 13.15 11.41
N LYS A 137 -4.43 13.64 11.42
CA LYS A 137 -5.04 14.29 12.59
C LYS A 137 -5.91 13.33 13.40
N GLY A 138 -6.02 12.10 12.97
CA GLY A 138 -6.86 11.07 13.57
C GLY A 138 -6.05 9.81 13.91
N ALA A 139 -6.36 8.71 13.23
CA ALA A 139 -5.85 7.37 13.56
C ALA A 139 -4.44 7.07 13.04
N ILE A 140 -3.82 7.96 12.26
CA ILE A 140 -2.47 7.79 11.71
C ILE A 140 -1.55 8.81 12.38
N HIS A 141 -0.52 8.32 13.07
CA HIS A 141 0.48 9.19 13.68
C HIS A 141 1.40 9.82 12.62
N PRO A 142 1.80 11.08 12.79
CA PRO A 142 2.75 11.73 11.91
C PRO A 142 4.08 10.97 11.81
N LEU A 143 4.75 11.08 10.67
CA LEU A 143 6.11 10.57 10.45
C LEU A 143 7.09 11.72 10.54
N SER A 144 7.87 11.77 11.63
CA SER A 144 8.86 12.83 11.85
C SER A 144 9.89 12.86 10.72
N GLY A 145 10.11 14.04 10.14
CA GLY A 145 11.04 14.24 9.04
C GLY A 145 10.51 13.83 7.65
N ALA A 146 9.37 13.12 7.57
CA ALA A 146 8.78 12.65 6.32
C ALA A 146 7.25 12.88 6.25
N THR A 147 6.80 14.06 6.62
CA THR A 147 5.38 14.44 6.69
C THR A 147 4.68 14.29 5.32
N LEU A 148 5.36 14.61 4.22
CA LEU A 148 4.78 14.47 2.88
C LEU A 148 4.55 13.01 2.51
N THR A 149 5.47 12.11 2.87
CA THR A 149 5.30 10.66 2.70
C THR A 149 4.09 10.18 3.50
N ALA A 150 3.98 10.60 4.77
CA ALA A 150 2.85 10.22 5.61
C ALA A 150 1.50 10.67 5.05
N HIS A 151 1.41 11.90 4.49
CA HIS A 151 0.21 12.38 3.80
C HIS A 151 -0.10 11.55 2.56
N ALA A 152 0.89 11.37 1.69
CA ALA A 152 0.73 10.66 0.42
C ALA A 152 0.28 9.21 0.63
N MET A 153 0.89 8.49 1.57
CA MET A 153 0.49 7.13 1.94
C MET A 153 -0.92 7.06 2.53
N THR A 154 -1.30 8.04 3.37
CA THR A 154 -2.65 8.10 3.94
C THR A 154 -3.70 8.34 2.86
N ASP A 155 -3.43 9.23 1.91
CA ASP A 155 -4.31 9.50 0.78
C ASP A 155 -4.42 8.28 -0.15
N ALA A 156 -3.31 7.57 -0.42
CA ALA A 156 -3.30 6.32 -1.18
C ALA A 156 -4.16 5.24 -0.50
N ALA A 157 -4.01 5.05 0.82
CA ALA A 157 -4.81 4.11 1.58
C ALA A 157 -6.32 4.45 1.51
N ARG A 158 -6.70 5.72 1.67
CA ARG A 158 -8.09 6.19 1.53
C ARG A 158 -8.63 5.94 0.13
N ARG A 159 -7.85 6.23 -0.90
CA ARG A 159 -8.21 6.02 -2.30
C ARG A 159 -8.45 4.55 -2.61
N CYS A 160 -7.53 3.66 -2.18
CA CYS A 160 -7.67 2.21 -2.37
C CYS A 160 -8.88 1.64 -1.61
N LEU A 161 -9.13 2.07 -0.38
CA LEU A 161 -10.31 1.66 0.38
C LEU A 161 -11.63 2.13 -0.27
N ALA A 162 -11.65 3.34 -0.83
CA ALA A 162 -12.82 3.85 -1.55
C ALA A 162 -13.06 3.08 -2.86
N LEU A 163 -11.99 2.78 -3.62
CA LEU A 163 -12.05 1.89 -4.79
C LEU A 163 -12.60 0.52 -4.42
N HIS A 164 -12.08 -0.10 -3.37
CA HIS A 164 -12.58 -1.38 -2.87
C HIS A 164 -14.06 -1.31 -2.53
N ARG A 165 -14.49 -0.30 -1.76
CA ARG A 165 -15.89 -0.13 -1.36
C ARG A 165 -16.83 -0.01 -2.55
N VAL A 166 -16.44 0.73 -3.60
CA VAL A 166 -17.28 0.94 -4.79
C VAL A 166 -17.30 -0.28 -5.70
N LEU A 167 -16.18 -1.01 -5.82
CA LEU A 167 -16.06 -2.14 -6.74
C LEU A 167 -16.45 -3.49 -6.11
N TYR A 168 -16.29 -3.65 -4.80
CA TYR A 168 -16.45 -4.93 -4.09
C TYR A 168 -17.39 -4.87 -2.89
N GLY A 169 -17.67 -3.67 -2.35
CA GLY A 169 -18.49 -3.50 -1.13
C GLY A 169 -20.00 -3.56 -1.33
N GLU A 170 -20.51 -3.56 -2.57
CA GLU A 170 -21.95 -3.56 -2.88
C GLU A 170 -22.49 -4.92 -3.37
N ALA A 171 -21.66 -5.97 -3.34
CA ALA A 171 -22.10 -7.33 -3.65
C ALA A 171 -22.78 -7.95 -2.40
N LYS A 172 -23.98 -7.48 -2.06
CA LYS A 172 -24.96 -8.17 -1.21
C LYS A 172 -26.31 -8.19 -1.90
#